data_f238e08b9fa81cdfb0603adbdc5d85c6
#
_entry.id   f238e08b9fa81cdfb0603adbdc5d85c6
#
_cell.length_a   1.000
_cell.length_b   1.000
_cell.length_c   1.000
_cell.angle_alpha   90.00
_cell.angle_beta   90.00
_cell.angle_gamma   90.00
#
_symmetry.space_group_name_H-M   'P 1'
#
loop_
_entity.id
_entity.type
_entity.pdbx_description
1 polymer ?
#
loop_
_entity_poly.entity_id
_entity_poly.type
_entity_poly.pdbx_seq_one_letter_code
_entity_poly.pdbx_strand_id
1 'polypeptide(L)'
;MILGVALLLMLQLISPLNPGYAGVVTPPITRCNIEIGDAHISDNLLRTRALIAVKVNASSKCDKPIQGLVLTVEIYKDGLLFDHRVAKTELIVKGIVIRNRVVKNQKTYVKCKSNKWTNYYGIAHGEAIVNGESMNTLRVRSENTERFQCGN
;
A
#
# COMPACT_ATOMS: atom_id res chain seq x y z
N MET A 1 23.26 62.87 -48.80
CA MET A 1 22.03 62.08 -48.95
C MET A 1 22.40 60.63 -49.22
N ILE A 2 22.46 59.85 -48.22
CA ILE A 2 22.51 58.38 -48.37
C ILE A 2 21.65 57.77 -47.28
N LEU A 3 20.52 57.21 -47.66
CA LEU A 3 19.61 56.51 -46.77
C LEU A 3 20.23 55.14 -46.39
N GLY A 4 20.46 54.93 -45.10
CA GLY A 4 20.80 53.62 -44.57
C GLY A 4 19.54 52.92 -44.10
N VAL A 5 19.17 51.86 -44.81
CA VAL A 5 18.08 50.98 -44.42
C VAL A 5 18.61 49.96 -43.41
N ALA A 6 18.20 50.12 -42.14
CA ALA A 6 18.50 49.15 -41.09
C ALA A 6 17.52 47.96 -41.21
N LEU A 7 18.04 46.82 -41.67
CA LEU A 7 17.31 45.56 -41.71
C LEU A 7 17.35 44.89 -40.32
N LEU A 8 16.28 45.03 -39.56
CA LEU A 8 16.08 44.35 -38.28
C LEU A 8 15.81 42.85 -38.58
N LEU A 9 16.80 41.99 -38.38
CA LEU A 9 16.62 40.55 -38.34
C LEU A 9 15.97 40.18 -36.99
N MET A 10 14.68 39.92 -37.02
CA MET A 10 13.98 39.27 -35.93
C MET A 10 14.41 37.81 -35.91
N LEU A 11 15.39 37.47 -35.07
CA LEU A 11 15.69 36.08 -34.73
C LEU A 11 14.56 35.54 -33.85
N GLN A 12 13.63 34.83 -34.44
CA GLN A 12 12.64 34.08 -33.70
C GLN A 12 13.34 32.88 -33.04
N LEU A 13 13.57 32.98 -31.75
CA LEU A 13 13.96 31.84 -30.89
C LEU A 13 12.80 30.86 -30.86
N ILE A 14 12.84 29.89 -31.76
CA ILE A 14 12.00 28.68 -31.71
C ILE A 14 12.55 27.88 -30.56
N SER A 15 11.96 28.01 -29.38
CA SER A 15 12.18 27.10 -28.28
C SER A 15 11.68 25.72 -28.70
N PRO A 16 12.51 24.66 -28.66
CA PRO A 16 12.01 23.34 -28.89
C PRO A 16 11.01 23.03 -27.76
N LEU A 17 9.75 22.83 -28.14
CA LEU A 17 8.75 22.23 -27.27
C LEU A 17 9.30 20.87 -26.87
N ASN A 18 9.83 20.77 -25.65
CA ASN A 18 10.08 19.47 -25.04
C ASN A 18 8.74 18.73 -25.06
N PRO A 19 8.61 17.61 -25.78
CA PRO A 19 7.47 16.73 -25.62
C PRO A 19 7.52 16.31 -24.16
N GLY A 20 6.55 16.78 -23.36
CA GLY A 20 6.40 16.32 -22.00
C GLY A 20 6.45 14.81 -22.04
N TYR A 21 7.44 14.23 -21.40
CA TYR A 21 7.46 12.82 -21.09
C TYR A 21 6.21 12.58 -20.24
N ALA A 22 5.12 12.16 -20.87
CA ALA A 22 4.06 11.47 -20.19
C ALA A 22 4.76 10.32 -19.47
N GLY A 23 4.92 10.43 -18.16
CA GLY A 23 5.58 9.42 -17.38
C GLY A 23 4.88 8.11 -17.71
N VAL A 24 5.58 7.22 -18.37
CA VAL A 24 5.12 5.84 -18.56
C VAL A 24 5.05 5.30 -17.16
N VAL A 25 3.84 5.29 -16.60
CA VAL A 25 3.55 4.53 -15.40
C VAL A 25 3.78 3.09 -15.79
N THR A 26 4.99 2.62 -15.58
CA THR A 26 5.31 1.20 -15.74
C THR A 26 4.38 0.48 -14.78
N PRO A 27 3.44 -0.34 -15.27
CA PRO A 27 2.58 -1.11 -14.37
C PRO A 27 3.50 -1.90 -13.43
N PRO A 28 3.15 -2.01 -12.14
CA PRO A 28 3.98 -2.74 -11.19
C PRO A 28 4.30 -4.10 -11.78
N ILE A 29 5.59 -4.41 -11.85
CA ILE A 29 6.14 -5.59 -12.54
C ILE A 29 5.59 -6.89 -11.94
N THR A 30 5.13 -6.85 -10.68
CA THR A 30 4.33 -7.91 -10.08
C THR A 30 2.86 -7.65 -10.35
N ARG A 31 2.23 -8.53 -11.09
CA ARG A 31 0.80 -8.57 -11.26
C ARG A 31 0.12 -9.27 -10.08
N CYS A 32 0.49 -8.87 -8.88
CA CYS A 32 -0.17 -9.27 -7.64
C CYS A 32 -1.04 -8.12 -7.17
N ASN A 33 -2.34 -8.38 -7.09
CA ASN A 33 -3.29 -7.46 -6.48
C ASN A 33 -3.30 -7.69 -4.97
N ILE A 34 -3.30 -6.60 -4.20
CA ILE A 34 -3.47 -6.63 -2.75
C ILE A 34 -4.79 -5.97 -2.42
N GLU A 35 -5.59 -6.68 -1.62
CA GLU A 35 -6.83 -6.18 -1.04
C GLU A 35 -6.66 -6.12 0.47
N ILE A 36 -7.09 -5.03 1.07
CA ILE A 36 -7.07 -4.83 2.52
C ILE A 36 -8.47 -4.41 2.98
N GLY A 37 -8.94 -5.05 4.04
CA GLY A 37 -10.19 -4.65 4.69
C GLY A 37 -9.96 -3.54 5.71
N ASP A 38 -11.05 -2.87 6.08
CA ASP A 38 -11.03 -1.87 7.13
C ASP A 38 -10.72 -2.48 8.51
N ALA A 39 -10.23 -1.64 9.40
CA ALA A 39 -10.05 -2.01 10.79
C ALA A 39 -11.41 -2.37 11.41
N HIS A 40 -11.46 -3.41 12.24
CA HIS A 40 -12.69 -3.86 12.91
C HIS A 40 -12.40 -4.51 14.25
N ILE A 41 -13.37 -4.53 15.16
CA ILE A 41 -13.27 -5.36 16.35
C ILE A 41 -13.42 -6.83 15.97
N SER A 42 -12.49 -7.66 16.41
CA SER A 42 -12.46 -9.07 16.04
C SER A 42 -13.40 -9.92 16.89
N ASP A 43 -14.56 -10.28 16.35
CA ASP A 43 -15.52 -11.20 17.01
C ASP A 43 -14.90 -12.57 17.29
N ASN A 44 -14.02 -13.04 16.41
CA ASN A 44 -13.34 -14.32 16.60
C ASN A 44 -12.44 -14.29 17.84
N LEU A 45 -11.60 -13.26 18.00
CA LEU A 45 -10.73 -13.13 19.16
C LEU A 45 -11.55 -12.92 20.45
N LEU A 46 -12.65 -12.19 20.36
CA LEU A 46 -13.55 -11.99 21.49
C LEU A 46 -14.16 -13.32 21.95
N ARG A 47 -14.72 -14.11 21.02
CA ARG A 47 -15.38 -15.38 21.35
C ARG A 47 -14.42 -16.50 21.76
N THR A 48 -13.27 -16.61 21.08
CA THR A 48 -12.36 -17.76 21.32
C THR A 48 -11.34 -17.50 22.40
N ARG A 49 -11.01 -16.24 22.71
CA ARG A 49 -9.94 -15.86 23.65
C ARG A 49 -10.37 -14.83 24.69
N ALA A 50 -11.65 -14.42 24.71
CA ALA A 50 -12.14 -13.32 25.53
C ALA A 50 -11.29 -12.02 25.37
N LEU A 51 -10.76 -11.79 24.15
CA LEU A 51 -9.83 -10.72 23.82
C LEU A 51 -10.50 -9.67 22.96
N ILE A 52 -10.67 -8.45 23.47
CA ILE A 52 -11.10 -7.31 22.67
C ILE A 52 -9.87 -6.77 21.94
N ALA A 53 -9.92 -6.78 20.61
CA ALA A 53 -8.82 -6.35 19.76
C ALA A 53 -9.31 -5.76 18.45
N VAL A 54 -8.63 -4.71 17.97
CA VAL A 54 -8.78 -4.19 16.60
C VAL A 54 -7.94 -5.05 15.67
N LYS A 55 -8.52 -5.49 14.59
CA LYS A 55 -7.91 -6.38 13.60
C LYS A 55 -8.00 -5.77 12.21
N VAL A 56 -7.00 -6.07 11.39
CA VAL A 56 -6.98 -5.79 9.94
C VAL A 56 -6.62 -7.08 9.21
N ASN A 57 -7.35 -7.36 8.14
CA ASN A 57 -7.10 -8.51 7.27
C ASN A 57 -6.68 -7.99 5.90
N ALA A 58 -5.75 -8.72 5.26
CA ALA A 58 -5.42 -8.47 3.87
C ALA A 58 -5.28 -9.77 3.10
N SER A 59 -5.44 -9.68 1.79
CA SER A 59 -5.21 -10.78 0.86
C SER A 59 -4.37 -10.33 -0.32
N SER A 60 -3.67 -11.29 -0.92
CA SER A 60 -2.93 -11.10 -2.16
C SER A 60 -3.30 -12.19 -3.16
N LYS A 61 -3.46 -11.80 -4.43
CA LYS A 61 -3.74 -12.68 -5.55
C LYS A 61 -2.89 -12.27 -6.73
N CYS A 62 -2.09 -13.20 -7.26
CA CYS A 62 -1.20 -12.95 -8.40
C CYS A 62 -1.76 -13.60 -9.66
N ASP A 63 -1.66 -12.93 -10.81
CA ASP A 63 -2.11 -13.43 -12.12
C ASP A 63 -1.10 -14.38 -12.80
N LYS A 64 0.10 -14.52 -12.21
CA LYS A 64 1.15 -15.46 -12.64
C LYS A 64 1.66 -16.25 -11.43
N PRO A 65 2.23 -17.46 -11.66
CA PRO A 65 2.94 -18.16 -10.61
C PRO A 65 4.14 -17.35 -10.11
N ILE A 66 4.37 -17.38 -8.80
CA ILE A 66 5.52 -16.73 -8.14
C ILE A 66 6.25 -17.75 -7.25
N GLN A 67 7.54 -17.55 -7.00
CA GLN A 67 8.39 -18.49 -6.25
C GLN A 67 8.33 -18.29 -4.74
N GLY A 68 7.71 -17.23 -4.27
CA GLY A 68 7.51 -16.91 -2.86
C GLY A 68 6.72 -15.64 -2.71
N LEU A 69 6.06 -15.48 -1.56
CA LEU A 69 5.29 -14.28 -1.24
C LEU A 69 5.46 -13.93 0.23
N VAL A 70 5.79 -12.69 0.51
CA VAL A 70 5.67 -12.09 1.83
C VAL A 70 4.51 -11.09 1.78
N LEU A 71 3.46 -11.32 2.57
CA LEU A 71 2.33 -10.39 2.69
C LEU A 71 2.38 -9.72 4.06
N THR A 72 2.79 -8.46 4.08
CA THR A 72 2.87 -7.63 5.28
C THR A 72 1.56 -6.88 5.49
N VAL A 73 1.06 -6.90 6.74
CA VAL A 73 -0.09 -6.11 7.17
C VAL A 73 0.29 -5.33 8.42
N GLU A 74 -0.04 -4.06 8.43
CA GLU A 74 0.25 -3.13 9.50
C GLU A 74 -1.04 -2.45 9.97
N ILE A 75 -1.15 -2.18 11.28
CA ILE A 75 -2.22 -1.35 11.84
C ILE A 75 -1.60 -0.06 12.36
N TYR A 76 -2.21 1.04 11.98
CA TYR A 76 -1.84 2.37 12.43
C TYR A 76 -2.95 2.96 13.29
N LYS A 77 -2.53 3.70 14.28
CA LYS A 77 -3.35 4.58 15.09
C LYS A 77 -3.20 5.99 14.54
N ASP A 78 -4.32 6.56 14.13
CA ASP A 78 -4.40 7.93 13.66
C ASP A 78 -4.15 8.90 14.81
N GLY A 79 -3.17 9.76 14.68
CA GLY A 79 -2.75 10.72 15.69
C GLY A 79 -2.90 12.17 15.18
N LEU A 80 -3.01 13.13 16.10
CA LEU A 80 -3.17 14.55 15.76
C LEU A 80 -1.98 15.13 14.98
N LEU A 81 -0.76 14.64 15.25
CA LEU A 81 0.46 15.13 14.61
C LEU A 81 1.13 14.05 13.77
N PHE A 82 1.12 12.80 14.26
CA PHE A 82 1.75 11.67 13.59
C PHE A 82 0.95 10.40 13.81
N ASP A 83 0.91 9.58 12.77
CA ASP A 83 0.34 8.24 12.83
C ASP A 83 1.35 7.27 13.45
N HIS A 84 0.88 6.41 14.34
CA HIS A 84 1.71 5.43 15.01
C HIS A 84 1.36 4.02 14.56
N ARG A 85 2.34 3.28 14.06
CA ARG A 85 2.18 1.85 13.81
C ARG A 85 2.10 1.09 15.14
N VAL A 86 0.99 0.41 15.38
CA VAL A 86 0.70 -0.30 16.65
C VAL A 86 0.74 -1.82 16.49
N ALA A 87 0.67 -2.33 15.27
CA ALA A 87 0.86 -3.75 14.99
C ALA A 87 1.45 -3.96 13.59
N LYS A 88 2.21 -5.04 13.41
CA LYS A 88 2.73 -5.51 12.14
C LYS A 88 2.81 -7.03 12.16
N THR A 89 2.37 -7.69 11.11
CA THR A 89 2.64 -9.11 10.87
C THR A 89 3.03 -9.36 9.43
N GLU A 90 3.87 -10.35 9.25
CA GLU A 90 4.29 -10.85 7.94
C GLU A 90 3.85 -12.29 7.79
N LEU A 91 3.16 -12.58 6.70
CA LEU A 91 2.87 -13.93 6.28
C LEU A 91 3.85 -14.31 5.17
N ILE A 92 4.74 -15.25 5.47
CA ILE A 92 5.74 -15.75 4.53
C ILE A 92 5.22 -17.07 3.94
N VAL A 93 4.99 -17.08 2.62
CA VAL A 93 4.68 -18.27 1.85
C VAL A 93 5.93 -18.71 1.11
N LYS A 94 6.53 -19.81 1.53
CA LYS A 94 7.69 -20.42 0.87
C LYS A 94 7.24 -21.31 -0.27
N GLY A 95 8.04 -21.35 -1.36
CA GLY A 95 7.75 -22.17 -2.53
C GLY A 95 6.76 -21.51 -3.50
N ILE A 96 6.30 -22.29 -4.47
CA ILE A 96 5.51 -21.78 -5.59
C ILE A 96 4.09 -21.44 -5.13
N VAL A 97 3.69 -20.19 -5.32
CA VAL A 97 2.30 -19.76 -5.25
C VAL A 97 1.73 -19.79 -6.65
N ILE A 98 0.79 -20.70 -6.89
CA ILE A 98 0.17 -20.88 -8.20
C ILE A 98 -0.69 -19.66 -8.58
N ARG A 99 -0.88 -19.47 -9.89
CA ARG A 99 -1.73 -18.43 -10.45
C ARG A 99 -3.10 -18.40 -9.79
N ASN A 100 -3.59 -17.20 -9.49
CA ASN A 100 -4.93 -16.94 -8.92
C ASN A 100 -5.16 -17.52 -7.51
N ARG A 101 -4.17 -18.13 -6.86
CA ARG A 101 -4.29 -18.52 -5.46
C ARG A 101 -4.40 -17.27 -4.58
N VAL A 102 -5.41 -17.24 -3.73
CA VAL A 102 -5.57 -16.18 -2.73
C VAL A 102 -4.77 -16.55 -1.48
N VAL A 103 -3.84 -15.67 -1.11
CA VAL A 103 -3.06 -15.75 0.14
C VAL A 103 -3.62 -14.72 1.10
N LYS A 104 -4.00 -15.12 2.32
CA LYS A 104 -4.63 -14.24 3.31
C LYS A 104 -3.77 -14.11 4.55
N ASN A 105 -3.45 -12.87 4.95
CA ASN A 105 -2.89 -12.56 6.25
C ASN A 105 -3.99 -12.01 7.18
N GLN A 106 -4.38 -12.82 8.16
CA GLN A 106 -5.45 -12.53 9.12
C GLN A 106 -4.94 -12.52 10.57
N LYS A 107 -3.64 -12.35 10.76
CA LYS A 107 -2.99 -12.45 12.08
C LYS A 107 -2.71 -11.10 12.72
N THR A 108 -2.95 -10.00 11.99
CA THR A 108 -2.60 -8.65 12.46
C THR A 108 -3.72 -8.09 13.32
N TYR A 109 -3.44 -7.91 14.59
CA TYR A 109 -4.36 -7.28 15.54
C TYR A 109 -3.60 -6.50 16.63
N VAL A 110 -4.28 -5.57 17.26
CA VAL A 110 -3.83 -4.85 18.44
C VAL A 110 -4.83 -5.03 19.56
N LYS A 111 -4.33 -5.43 20.75
CA LYS A 111 -5.17 -5.61 21.94
C LYS A 111 -5.60 -4.26 22.52
N CYS A 112 -6.88 -4.13 22.84
CA CYS A 112 -7.40 -2.96 23.58
C CYS A 112 -6.94 -3.01 25.03
N LYS A 113 -6.34 -1.91 25.51
CA LYS A 113 -5.90 -1.78 26.91
C LYS A 113 -6.78 -0.84 27.74
N SER A 114 -7.60 -0.04 27.06
CA SER A 114 -8.52 0.91 27.70
C SER A 114 -9.73 1.18 26.79
N ASN A 115 -10.77 1.81 27.35
CA ASN A 115 -11.96 2.24 26.62
C ASN A 115 -11.80 3.62 25.96
N LYS A 116 -10.58 4.12 25.79
CA LYS A 116 -10.34 5.39 25.10
C LYS A 116 -10.71 5.26 23.62
N TRP A 117 -11.47 6.21 23.12
CA TRP A 117 -11.76 6.32 21.69
C TRP A 117 -10.49 6.56 20.89
N THR A 118 -10.26 5.75 19.89
CA THR A 118 -9.06 5.79 19.04
C THR A 118 -9.42 5.42 17.62
N ASN A 119 -8.85 6.13 16.66
CA ASN A 119 -9.00 5.88 15.25
C ASN A 119 -7.91 4.92 14.76
N TYR A 120 -8.29 3.96 13.91
CA TYR A 120 -7.38 2.97 13.34
C TYR A 120 -7.59 2.82 11.84
N TYR A 121 -6.52 2.52 11.12
CA TYR A 121 -6.54 2.11 9.72
C TYR A 121 -5.47 1.06 9.46
N GLY A 122 -5.61 0.34 8.35
CA GLY A 122 -4.66 -0.67 7.92
C GLY A 122 -3.81 -0.24 6.73
N ILE A 123 -2.60 -0.80 6.64
CA ILE A 123 -1.77 -0.74 5.43
C ILE A 123 -1.29 -2.16 5.14
N ALA A 124 -1.34 -2.55 3.86
CA ALA A 124 -0.78 -3.80 3.39
C ALA A 124 0.15 -3.59 2.20
N HIS A 125 1.18 -4.42 2.11
CA HIS A 125 2.06 -4.50 0.95
C HIS A 125 2.62 -5.93 0.83
N GLY A 126 3.10 -6.28 -0.33
CA GLY A 126 3.67 -7.59 -0.59
C GLY A 126 5.04 -7.51 -1.25
N GLU A 127 5.82 -8.55 -1.05
CA GLU A 127 7.05 -8.82 -1.75
C GLU A 127 6.94 -10.22 -2.38
N ALA A 128 7.16 -10.32 -3.68
CA ALA A 128 7.08 -11.56 -4.43
C ALA A 128 8.40 -11.85 -5.13
N ILE A 129 8.78 -13.12 -5.23
CA ILE A 129 9.93 -13.56 -6.00
C ILE A 129 9.44 -14.08 -7.35
N VAL A 130 9.85 -13.42 -8.42
CA VAL A 130 9.52 -13.76 -9.80
C VAL A 130 10.81 -13.95 -10.59
N ASN A 131 11.02 -15.13 -11.16
CA ASN A 131 12.26 -15.47 -11.89
C ASN A 131 13.55 -15.21 -11.07
N GLY A 132 13.51 -15.38 -9.76
CA GLY A 132 14.64 -15.14 -8.86
C GLY A 132 14.85 -13.68 -8.43
N GLU A 133 14.05 -12.75 -8.94
CA GLU A 133 14.09 -11.34 -8.56
C GLU A 133 13.00 -11.01 -7.55
N SER A 134 13.35 -10.19 -6.54
CA SER A 134 12.38 -9.66 -5.58
C SER A 134 11.64 -8.47 -6.18
N MET A 135 10.33 -8.51 -6.10
CA MET A 135 9.44 -7.49 -6.61
C MET A 135 8.46 -7.06 -5.54
N ASN A 136 8.39 -5.75 -5.30
CA ASN A 136 7.48 -5.17 -4.34
C ASN A 136 6.15 -4.79 -4.98
N THR A 137 5.05 -5.06 -4.27
CA THR A 137 3.74 -4.55 -4.64
C THR A 137 3.55 -3.12 -4.15
N LEU A 138 2.54 -2.43 -4.69
CA LEU A 138 2.14 -1.14 -4.14
C LEU A 138 1.69 -1.30 -2.68
N ARG A 139 1.93 -0.25 -1.91
CA ARG A 139 1.42 -0.13 -0.55
C ARG A 139 -0.04 0.34 -0.59
N VAL A 140 -0.94 -0.46 -0.06
CA VAL A 140 -2.39 -0.21 -0.10
C VAL A 140 -2.86 0.11 1.32
N ARG A 141 -3.60 1.20 1.47
CA ARG A 141 -4.28 1.59 2.71
C ARG A 141 -5.72 1.12 2.68
N SER A 142 -6.30 0.77 3.84
CA SER A 142 -7.74 0.55 4.00
C SER A 142 -8.54 1.78 3.60
N GLU A 143 -9.73 1.57 3.08
CA GLU A 143 -10.59 2.65 2.54
C GLU A 143 -10.98 3.63 3.65
N ASN A 144 -11.34 3.10 4.81
CA ASN A 144 -11.80 3.88 5.94
C ASN A 144 -10.80 3.90 7.10
N THR A 145 -10.86 4.98 7.87
CA THR A 145 -10.29 5.08 9.20
C THR A 145 -11.42 4.87 10.20
N GLU A 146 -11.35 3.79 10.98
CA GLU A 146 -12.41 3.36 11.86
C GLU A 146 -12.13 3.74 13.32
N ARG A 147 -13.18 4.13 14.05
CA ARG A 147 -13.08 4.61 15.42
C ARG A 147 -13.69 3.63 16.42
N PHE A 148 -12.89 3.20 17.41
CA PHE A 148 -13.28 2.24 18.42
C PHE A 148 -12.98 2.71 19.85
N GLN A 149 -13.75 2.22 20.84
CA GLN A 149 -13.38 2.28 22.24
C GLN A 149 -12.28 1.26 22.55
N CYS A 150 -11.10 1.52 22.06
CA CYS A 150 -9.95 0.61 22.07
C CYS A 150 -8.67 1.43 22.15
N GLY A 151 -8.34 1.98 23.32
CA GLY A 151 -7.03 2.59 23.54
C GLY A 151 -5.96 1.53 23.76
N ASN A 152 -4.76 1.73 23.23
CA ASN A 152 -3.59 0.87 23.45
C ASN A 152 -2.36 1.68 23.86
#